data_44c381c0deefa935dec65d2e48f5491f
#
_entry.id   44c381c0deefa935dec65d2e48f5491f
#
_cell.length_a   1.000
_cell.length_b   1.000
_cell.length_c   1.000
_cell.angle_alpha   90.00
_cell.angle_beta   90.00
_cell.angle_gamma   90.00
#
_symmetry.space_group_name_H-M   'P 1'
#
loop_
_entity.id
_entity.type
_entity.pdbx_description
1 polymer ?
#
loop_
_entity_poly.entity_id
_entity_poly.type
_entity_poly.pdbx_seq_one_letter_code
_entity_poly.pdbx_strand_id
1 'polypeptide(L)'
;MIDRKIYLFVVLFVALLVPASLYAQDNSIVKEDIIKKNEPIEIVSDRMEAFNEKKLIMFTGNAVAKQGDRILKADQLLLYYKKDPAKKDQIGTMEIEGTGELEKIEAKGNVSVTQGERLATGDEAVYYHDTGQIILTGNALLREGKNSIKGCRVIVYLNEKRGRAEICDQEKKERVKAVIYPQEKMMEKNKQ
;
A
#
# COMPACT_ATOMS: atom_id res chain seq x y z
N MET A 1 34.91 19.13 -57.21
CA MET A 1 35.13 17.67 -57.13
C MET A 1 35.56 17.39 -55.70
N ILE A 2 34.62 17.15 -54.81
CA ILE A 2 34.89 16.93 -53.39
C ILE A 2 35.19 15.42 -53.24
N ASP A 3 36.35 15.15 -52.66
CA ASP A 3 36.97 13.86 -52.57
C ASP A 3 36.09 12.83 -51.86
N ARG A 4 35.74 11.74 -52.53
CA ARG A 4 34.89 10.62 -52.07
C ARG A 4 35.38 9.99 -50.74
N LYS A 5 36.64 10.21 -50.36
CA LYS A 5 37.24 9.72 -49.13
C LYS A 5 36.89 10.57 -47.91
N ILE A 6 36.60 11.86 -48.10
CA ILE A 6 36.20 12.76 -47.03
C ILE A 6 34.73 12.47 -46.63
N TYR A 7 33.88 12.12 -47.61
CA TYR A 7 32.49 11.78 -47.32
C TYR A 7 32.33 10.48 -46.49
N LEU A 8 33.24 9.52 -46.73
CA LEU A 8 33.21 8.25 -45.98
C LEU A 8 33.66 8.44 -44.54
N PHE A 9 34.55 9.40 -44.27
CA PHE A 9 35.01 9.71 -42.89
C PHE A 9 34.01 10.51 -42.08
N VAL A 10 33.25 11.38 -42.73
CA VAL A 10 32.19 12.18 -42.07
C VAL A 10 30.97 11.32 -41.74
N VAL A 11 30.61 10.36 -42.62
CA VAL A 11 29.49 9.45 -42.37
C VAL A 11 29.82 8.44 -41.26
N LEU A 12 31.11 8.03 -41.12
CA LEU A 12 31.53 7.11 -40.05
C LEU A 12 31.59 7.81 -38.68
N PHE A 13 31.82 9.13 -38.64
CA PHE A 13 31.91 9.89 -37.37
C PHE A 13 30.55 10.30 -36.85
N VAL A 14 29.54 10.45 -37.69
CA VAL A 14 28.14 10.77 -37.27
C VAL A 14 27.44 9.53 -36.72
N ALA A 15 27.85 8.32 -37.08
CA ALA A 15 27.28 7.07 -36.55
C ALA A 15 27.75 6.72 -35.13
N LEU A 16 28.71 7.46 -34.57
CA LEU A 16 29.24 7.24 -33.19
C LEU A 16 28.70 8.22 -32.15
N LEU A 17 27.78 9.11 -32.55
CA LEU A 17 27.10 10.06 -31.66
C LEU A 17 25.63 9.73 -31.46
N VAL A 18 25.27 8.43 -31.52
CA VAL A 18 24.01 8.01 -30.93
C VAL A 18 24.22 8.00 -29.42
N PRO A 19 23.61 8.93 -28.66
CA PRO A 19 23.70 8.85 -27.21
C PRO A 19 23.03 7.54 -26.78
N ALA A 20 23.77 6.74 -26.05
CA ALA A 20 23.27 5.52 -25.37
C ALA A 20 22.30 5.88 -24.23
N SER A 21 21.32 6.72 -24.52
CA SER A 21 20.33 7.26 -23.58
C SER A 21 18.90 6.87 -23.93
N LEU A 22 18.69 5.67 -24.48
CA LEU A 22 17.35 5.15 -24.75
C LEU A 22 17.14 3.73 -24.20
N TYR A 23 17.91 3.33 -23.20
CA TYR A 23 17.41 2.40 -22.22
C TYR A 23 16.92 3.20 -21.01
N ALA A 24 15.91 4.02 -21.19
CA ALA A 24 15.01 4.31 -20.13
C ALA A 24 14.41 2.94 -19.75
N GLN A 25 15.03 2.28 -18.76
CA GLN A 25 14.30 1.33 -17.96
C GLN A 25 13.09 2.09 -17.47
N ASP A 26 11.97 1.79 -18.09
CA ASP A 26 10.66 2.10 -17.56
C ASP A 26 10.57 1.36 -16.21
N ASN A 27 11.14 2.00 -15.18
CA ASN A 27 10.79 1.74 -13.83
C ASN A 27 9.35 2.29 -13.68
N SER A 28 8.42 1.69 -14.38
CA SER A 28 7.03 1.66 -13.98
C SER A 28 7.05 1.02 -12.61
N ILE A 29 7.23 1.87 -11.59
CA ILE A 29 7.04 1.49 -10.20
C ILE A 29 5.59 1.05 -10.18
N VAL A 30 5.41 -0.27 -10.25
CA VAL A 30 4.15 -0.96 -10.11
C VAL A 30 3.49 -0.32 -8.91
N LYS A 31 2.38 0.39 -9.13
CA LYS A 31 1.48 0.78 -8.05
C LYS A 31 1.22 -0.52 -7.30
N GLU A 32 1.80 -0.65 -6.14
CA GLU A 32 1.55 -1.80 -5.29
C GLU A 32 0.12 -1.62 -4.79
N ASP A 33 -0.83 -2.10 -5.60
CA ASP A 33 -2.23 -2.10 -5.22
C ASP A 33 -2.33 -2.88 -3.92
N ILE A 34 -2.80 -2.22 -2.87
CA ILE A 34 -3.00 -2.87 -1.57
C ILE A 34 -3.93 -4.07 -1.73
N ILE A 35 -4.86 -3.99 -2.68
CA ILE A 35 -5.72 -5.09 -3.06
C ILE A 35 -5.29 -5.54 -4.45
N LYS A 36 -4.58 -6.66 -4.52
CA LYS A 36 -4.23 -7.27 -5.81
C LYS A 36 -5.50 -7.81 -6.45
N LYS A 37 -5.89 -7.25 -7.59
CA LYS A 37 -7.14 -7.59 -8.29
C LYS A 37 -7.30 -9.08 -8.63
N ASN A 38 -6.20 -9.83 -8.71
CA ASN A 38 -6.19 -11.22 -9.17
C ASN A 38 -5.96 -12.24 -8.04
N GLU A 39 -5.81 -11.79 -6.78
CA GLU A 39 -5.63 -12.69 -5.64
C GLU A 39 -6.87 -12.61 -4.74
N PRO A 40 -7.48 -13.75 -4.38
CA PRO A 40 -8.61 -13.74 -3.47
C PRO A 40 -8.19 -13.23 -2.09
N ILE A 41 -9.12 -12.56 -1.41
CA ILE A 41 -8.98 -12.22 0.00
C ILE A 41 -9.71 -13.29 0.79
N GLU A 42 -8.99 -14.01 1.63
CA GLU A 42 -9.54 -14.95 2.60
C GLU A 42 -9.72 -14.25 3.94
N ILE A 43 -10.93 -14.30 4.52
CA ILE A 43 -11.20 -13.71 5.84
C ILE A 43 -11.76 -14.78 6.74
N VAL A 44 -11.16 -14.91 7.94
CA VAL A 44 -11.61 -15.82 9.01
C VAL A 44 -11.92 -14.98 10.24
N SER A 45 -13.03 -15.28 10.91
CA SER A 45 -13.47 -14.63 12.16
C SER A 45 -14.43 -15.54 12.92
N ASP A 46 -14.72 -15.20 14.17
CA ASP A 46 -15.71 -15.93 14.97
C ASP A 46 -17.13 -15.69 14.45
N ARG A 47 -17.41 -14.52 13.85
CA ARG A 47 -18.72 -14.14 13.35
C ARG A 47 -18.62 -13.21 12.14
N MET A 48 -19.53 -13.41 11.17
CA MET A 48 -19.72 -12.54 10.02
C MET A 48 -21.17 -12.07 9.94
N GLU A 49 -21.39 -10.80 9.64
CA GLU A 49 -22.72 -10.20 9.41
C GLU A 49 -22.66 -9.35 8.15
N ALA A 50 -23.65 -9.46 7.27
CA ALA A 50 -23.80 -8.64 6.09
C ALA A 50 -25.05 -7.74 6.21
N PHE A 51 -24.86 -6.45 5.97
CA PHE A 51 -25.89 -5.42 6.03
C PHE A 51 -26.09 -4.83 4.62
N ASN A 52 -26.99 -5.41 3.83
CA ASN A 52 -27.19 -5.06 2.43
C ASN A 52 -27.57 -3.57 2.23
N GLU A 53 -28.46 -3.04 3.08
CA GLU A 53 -28.85 -1.63 3.01
C GLU A 53 -27.68 -0.66 3.25
N LYS A 54 -26.76 -1.04 4.14
CA LYS A 54 -25.57 -0.26 4.49
C LYS A 54 -24.38 -0.53 3.59
N LYS A 55 -24.49 -1.54 2.68
CA LYS A 55 -23.37 -2.06 1.88
C LYS A 55 -22.14 -2.36 2.74
N LEU A 56 -22.36 -3.03 3.86
CA LEU A 56 -21.37 -3.33 4.89
C LEU A 56 -21.33 -4.83 5.15
N ILE A 57 -20.13 -5.39 5.15
CA ILE A 57 -19.84 -6.72 5.70
C ILE A 57 -18.96 -6.51 6.93
N MET A 58 -19.37 -7.11 8.05
CA MET A 58 -18.67 -7.01 9.33
C MET A 58 -18.22 -8.40 9.79
N PHE A 59 -16.96 -8.51 10.13
CA PHE A 59 -16.32 -9.67 10.74
C PHE A 59 -15.94 -9.32 12.16
N THR A 60 -16.33 -10.14 13.13
CA THR A 60 -16.11 -9.87 14.56
C THR A 60 -15.51 -11.09 15.24
N GLY A 61 -14.58 -10.83 16.16
CA GLY A 61 -13.86 -11.84 16.92
C GLY A 61 -12.68 -12.40 16.15
N ASN A 62 -11.46 -12.04 16.57
CA ASN A 62 -10.20 -12.56 16.03
C ASN A 62 -10.14 -12.53 14.49
N ALA A 63 -10.62 -11.45 13.87
CA ALA A 63 -10.68 -11.34 12.42
C ALA A 63 -9.27 -11.36 11.81
N VAL A 64 -9.05 -12.24 10.84
CA VAL A 64 -7.82 -12.39 10.09
C VAL A 64 -8.15 -12.35 8.60
N ALA A 65 -7.65 -11.34 7.89
CA ALA A 65 -7.74 -11.24 6.44
C ALA A 65 -6.36 -11.50 5.82
N LYS A 66 -6.32 -12.38 4.81
CA LYS A 66 -5.10 -12.77 4.10
C LYS A 66 -5.25 -12.56 2.61
N GLN A 67 -4.26 -11.96 1.99
CA GLN A 67 -4.13 -11.82 0.54
C GLN A 67 -2.65 -11.95 0.15
N GLY A 68 -2.29 -13.06 -0.48
CA GLY A 68 -0.89 -13.37 -0.76
C GLY A 68 -0.05 -13.45 0.52
N ASP A 69 0.97 -12.63 0.61
CA ASP A 69 1.88 -12.52 1.75
C ASP A 69 1.43 -11.48 2.80
N ARG A 70 0.33 -10.76 2.55
CA ARG A 70 -0.26 -9.81 3.50
C ARG A 70 -1.21 -10.50 4.46
N ILE A 71 -1.08 -10.16 5.72
CA ILE A 71 -1.98 -10.62 6.78
C ILE A 71 -2.39 -9.41 7.62
N LEU A 72 -3.70 -9.15 7.66
CA LEU A 72 -4.33 -8.18 8.57
C LEU A 72 -5.01 -8.95 9.70
N LYS A 73 -4.76 -8.55 10.94
CA LYS A 73 -5.45 -9.05 12.14
C LYS A 73 -6.08 -7.90 12.87
N ALA A 74 -7.28 -8.12 13.42
CA ALA A 74 -8.01 -7.16 14.25
C ALA A 74 -9.08 -7.88 15.08
N ASP A 75 -9.62 -7.22 16.09
CA ASP A 75 -10.79 -7.75 16.82
C ASP A 75 -12.05 -7.65 15.97
N GLN A 76 -12.14 -6.61 15.11
CA GLN A 76 -13.24 -6.38 14.19
C GLN A 76 -12.73 -5.83 12.86
N LEU A 77 -13.31 -6.32 11.74
CA LEU A 77 -13.03 -5.86 10.39
C LEU A 77 -14.36 -5.52 9.70
N LEU A 78 -14.44 -4.30 9.14
CA LEU A 78 -15.61 -3.78 8.45
C LEU A 78 -15.22 -3.43 7.00
N LEU A 79 -15.95 -3.99 6.04
CA LEU A 79 -15.78 -3.74 4.61
C LEU A 79 -16.99 -2.97 4.09
N TYR A 80 -16.76 -1.75 3.62
CA TYR A 80 -17.79 -0.89 3.05
C TYR A 80 -17.67 -0.89 1.52
N TYR A 81 -18.80 -1.05 0.85
CA TYR A 81 -18.90 -1.08 -0.59
C TYR A 81 -19.75 0.08 -1.11
N LYS A 82 -19.43 0.57 -2.30
CA LYS A 82 -20.24 1.60 -2.97
C LYS A 82 -21.59 1.05 -3.36
N LYS A 83 -22.65 1.87 -3.23
CA LYS A 83 -23.95 1.55 -3.77
C LYS A 83 -23.87 1.57 -5.31
N ASP A 84 -24.30 0.49 -5.95
CA ASP A 84 -24.50 0.47 -7.39
C ASP A 84 -25.93 0.91 -7.70
N PRO A 85 -26.14 2.11 -8.30
CA PRO A 85 -27.48 2.61 -8.57
C PRO A 85 -28.25 1.76 -9.61
N ALA A 86 -27.55 0.94 -10.39
CA ALA A 86 -28.16 0.06 -11.38
C ALA A 86 -28.69 -1.26 -10.79
N LYS A 87 -28.26 -1.66 -9.58
CA LYS A 87 -28.72 -2.87 -8.91
C LYS A 87 -29.80 -2.53 -7.91
N LYS A 88 -31.01 -3.11 -8.10
CA LYS A 88 -32.05 -3.09 -7.07
C LYS A 88 -31.64 -4.01 -5.92
N ASP A 89 -31.69 -3.49 -4.69
CA ASP A 89 -31.46 -4.28 -3.50
C ASP A 89 -32.47 -5.45 -3.49
N GLN A 90 -32.00 -6.68 -3.64
CA GLN A 90 -32.85 -7.86 -3.49
C GLN A 90 -33.01 -8.13 -2.00
N ILE A 91 -34.23 -8.01 -1.52
CA ILE A 91 -34.59 -8.27 -0.13
C ILE A 91 -34.47 -9.77 0.16
N GLY A 92 -33.60 -10.12 1.13
CA GLY A 92 -33.58 -11.48 1.71
C GLY A 92 -32.47 -12.42 1.25
N THR A 93 -31.56 -11.99 0.41
CA THR A 93 -30.37 -12.78 0.04
C THR A 93 -29.09 -12.16 0.62
N MET A 94 -28.23 -12.99 1.20
CA MET A 94 -26.87 -12.58 1.53
C MET A 94 -26.09 -12.53 0.21
N GLU A 95 -26.12 -11.38 -0.47
CA GLU A 95 -25.37 -11.19 -1.71
C GLU A 95 -23.89 -11.05 -1.41
N ILE A 96 -23.16 -12.15 -1.45
CA ILE A 96 -21.70 -12.16 -1.51
C ILE A 96 -21.24 -11.92 -2.96
N GLU A 97 -22.05 -12.35 -3.95
CA GLU A 97 -21.84 -12.06 -5.37
C GLU A 97 -22.28 -10.64 -5.69
N GLY A 98 -21.32 -9.78 -6.05
CA GLY A 98 -21.60 -8.43 -6.52
C GLY A 98 -21.62 -7.37 -5.42
N THR A 99 -20.80 -7.53 -4.41
CA THR A 99 -20.56 -6.52 -3.35
C THR A 99 -20.16 -5.14 -3.88
N GLY A 100 -20.08 -4.93 -5.20
CA GLY A 100 -19.73 -3.63 -5.76
C GLY A 100 -18.25 -3.29 -5.56
N GLU A 101 -17.91 -2.04 -5.89
CA GLU A 101 -16.57 -1.52 -5.68
C GLU A 101 -16.33 -1.24 -4.19
N LEU A 102 -15.19 -1.70 -3.66
CA LEU A 102 -14.80 -1.42 -2.28
C LEU A 102 -14.63 0.10 -2.09
N GLU A 103 -15.24 0.65 -1.07
CA GLU A 103 -15.11 2.06 -0.68
C GLU A 103 -14.01 2.24 0.36
N LYS A 104 -14.12 1.51 1.47
CA LYS A 104 -13.15 1.55 2.57
C LYS A 104 -13.15 0.25 3.38
N ILE A 105 -12.04 0.04 4.09
CA ILE A 105 -11.87 -1.00 5.10
C ILE A 105 -11.58 -0.34 6.43
N GLU A 106 -12.28 -0.72 7.49
CA GLU A 106 -11.96 -0.34 8.87
C GLU A 106 -11.58 -1.59 9.66
N ALA A 107 -10.46 -1.51 10.37
CA ALA A 107 -10.02 -2.52 11.32
C ALA A 107 -9.97 -1.89 12.71
N LYS A 108 -10.54 -2.55 13.71
CA LYS A 108 -10.66 -2.04 15.07
C LYS A 108 -10.20 -3.07 16.09
N GLY A 109 -9.45 -2.59 17.07
CA GLY A 109 -8.91 -3.38 18.18
C GLY A 109 -7.73 -4.23 17.74
N ASN A 110 -6.60 -4.08 18.42
CA ASN A 110 -5.39 -4.89 18.26
C ASN A 110 -4.93 -5.04 16.80
N VAL A 111 -5.02 -3.96 16.03
CA VAL A 111 -4.73 -3.98 14.60
C VAL A 111 -3.26 -4.29 14.34
N SER A 112 -3.02 -5.29 13.49
CA SER A 112 -1.68 -5.66 13.00
C SER A 112 -1.74 -6.04 11.53
N VAL A 113 -0.91 -5.40 10.72
CA VAL A 113 -0.73 -5.73 9.29
C VAL A 113 0.72 -6.14 9.08
N THR A 114 0.93 -7.31 8.49
CA THR A 114 2.26 -7.82 8.14
C THR A 114 2.38 -8.09 6.65
N GLN A 115 3.56 -7.80 6.08
CA GLN A 115 3.94 -8.16 4.72
C GLN A 115 5.45 -8.31 4.64
N GLY A 116 5.94 -9.54 4.53
CA GLY A 116 7.37 -9.83 4.62
C GLY A 116 7.97 -9.25 5.92
N GLU A 117 8.98 -8.39 5.81
CA GLU A 117 9.62 -7.72 6.97
C GLU A 117 8.89 -6.44 7.43
N ARG A 118 7.79 -6.07 6.77
CA ARG A 118 6.99 -4.90 7.11
C ARG A 118 5.93 -5.25 8.14
N LEU A 119 5.81 -4.40 9.15
CA LEU A 119 4.79 -4.50 10.20
C LEU A 119 4.17 -3.12 10.42
N ALA A 120 2.84 -3.06 10.44
CA ALA A 120 2.09 -1.90 10.89
C ALA A 120 1.18 -2.33 12.04
N THR A 121 1.14 -1.57 13.14
CA THR A 121 0.23 -1.82 14.28
C THR A 121 -0.41 -0.53 14.75
N GLY A 122 -1.59 -0.66 15.36
CA GLY A 122 -2.35 0.43 15.97
C GLY A 122 -3.60 -0.09 16.67
N ASP A 123 -4.34 0.80 17.32
CA ASP A 123 -5.62 0.44 17.93
C ASP A 123 -6.70 0.35 16.84
N GLU A 124 -6.61 1.22 15.81
CA GLU A 124 -7.50 1.26 14.66
C GLU A 124 -6.74 1.51 13.37
N ALA A 125 -7.26 1.00 12.25
CA ALA A 125 -6.81 1.32 10.91
C ALA A 125 -7.98 1.56 9.96
N VAL A 126 -7.84 2.55 9.07
CA VAL A 126 -8.80 2.79 7.99
C VAL A 126 -8.04 2.87 6.67
N TYR A 127 -8.50 2.12 5.69
CA TYR A 127 -8.04 2.21 4.31
C TYR A 127 -9.15 2.76 3.43
N TYR A 128 -8.89 3.85 2.71
CA TYR A 128 -9.77 4.43 1.70
C TYR A 128 -9.30 4.03 0.30
N HIS A 129 -10.14 3.27 -0.40
CA HIS A 129 -9.77 2.70 -1.70
C HIS A 129 -9.52 3.76 -2.77
N ASP A 130 -10.42 4.75 -2.88
CA ASP A 130 -10.35 5.77 -3.94
C ASP A 130 -9.11 6.66 -3.83
N THR A 131 -8.76 7.03 -2.62
CA THR A 131 -7.62 7.93 -2.36
C THR A 131 -6.31 7.18 -2.16
N GLY A 132 -6.36 5.87 -1.92
CA GLY A 132 -5.19 5.08 -1.52
C GLY A 132 -4.62 5.53 -0.18
N GLN A 133 -5.45 6.08 0.71
CA GLN A 133 -5.02 6.56 2.01
C GLN A 133 -5.20 5.48 3.08
N ILE A 134 -4.16 5.26 3.88
CA ILE A 134 -4.22 4.43 5.08
C ILE A 134 -4.00 5.33 6.30
N ILE A 135 -4.85 5.19 7.30
CA ILE A 135 -4.74 5.89 8.58
C ILE A 135 -4.65 4.85 9.69
N LEU A 136 -3.54 4.85 10.43
CA LEU A 136 -3.37 4.10 11.66
C LEU A 136 -3.52 5.06 12.83
N THR A 137 -4.30 4.70 13.83
CA THR A 137 -4.56 5.52 15.01
C THR A 137 -4.39 4.69 16.29
N GLY A 138 -3.93 5.35 17.36
CA GLY A 138 -3.68 4.73 18.66
C GLY A 138 -2.41 3.89 18.66
N ASN A 139 -1.37 4.38 19.34
CA ASN A 139 -0.06 3.69 19.42
C ASN A 139 0.50 3.24 18.06
N ALA A 140 0.25 4.04 17.01
CA ALA A 140 0.59 3.68 15.65
C ALA A 140 2.09 3.46 15.46
N LEU A 141 2.47 2.28 14.95
CA LEU A 141 3.84 1.87 14.65
C LEU A 141 3.93 1.37 13.21
N LEU A 142 4.88 1.87 12.46
CA LEU A 142 5.34 1.26 11.21
C LEU A 142 6.76 0.76 11.43
N ARG A 143 7.06 -0.46 10.98
CA ARG A 143 8.39 -1.06 11.01
C ARG A 143 8.70 -1.74 9.69
N GLU A 144 9.91 -1.54 9.19
CA GLU A 144 10.48 -2.25 8.04
C GLU A 144 11.91 -2.68 8.39
N GLY A 145 12.10 -3.97 8.57
CA GLY A 145 13.35 -4.51 9.09
C GLY A 145 13.72 -3.89 10.44
N LYS A 146 14.84 -3.15 10.50
CA LYS A 146 15.33 -2.44 11.71
C LYS A 146 14.78 -1.01 11.82
N ASN A 147 14.22 -0.44 10.75
CA ASN A 147 13.68 0.92 10.74
C ASN A 147 12.28 0.94 11.35
N SER A 148 11.94 2.01 12.06
CA SER A 148 10.61 2.17 12.62
C SER A 148 10.21 3.64 12.78
N ILE A 149 8.89 3.88 12.68
CA ILE A 149 8.25 5.17 12.97
C ILE A 149 7.11 4.90 13.93
N LYS A 150 7.07 5.61 15.04
CA LYS A 150 6.00 5.55 16.04
C LYS A 150 5.40 6.93 16.27
N GLY A 151 4.07 6.97 16.35
CA GLY A 151 3.30 8.16 16.67
C GLY A 151 1.94 7.79 17.24
N CYS A 152 1.12 8.78 17.57
CA CYS A 152 -0.28 8.52 17.91
C CYS A 152 -1.09 8.18 16.66
N ARG A 153 -0.81 8.88 15.55
CA ARG A 153 -1.42 8.65 14.24
C ARG A 153 -0.34 8.57 13.17
N VAL A 154 -0.49 7.61 12.26
CA VAL A 154 0.34 7.51 11.07
C VAL A 154 -0.57 7.45 9.84
N ILE A 155 -0.31 8.30 8.86
CA ILE A 155 -1.06 8.40 7.61
C ILE A 155 -0.11 8.04 6.47
N VAL A 156 -0.50 7.11 5.61
CA VAL A 156 0.23 6.71 4.41
C VAL A 156 -0.62 7.06 3.19
N TYR A 157 -0.04 7.80 2.26
CA TYR A 157 -0.63 8.17 0.98
C TYR A 157 0.06 7.37 -0.11
N LEU A 158 -0.53 6.24 -0.52
CA LEU A 158 0.06 5.32 -1.47
C LEU A 158 0.27 5.94 -2.85
N ASN A 159 -0.75 6.68 -3.33
CA ASN A 159 -0.72 7.34 -4.63
C ASN A 159 0.36 8.43 -4.69
N GLU A 160 0.65 9.07 -3.56
CA GLU A 160 1.65 10.14 -3.44
C GLU A 160 3.02 9.62 -2.97
N LYS A 161 3.14 8.34 -2.60
CA LYS A 161 4.34 7.73 -2.01
C LYS A 161 4.86 8.53 -0.81
N ARG A 162 3.95 9.02 0.02
CA ARG A 162 4.21 9.91 1.15
C ARG A 162 3.64 9.32 2.42
N GLY A 163 4.34 9.53 3.55
CA GLY A 163 3.88 9.19 4.88
C GLY A 163 3.95 10.39 5.82
N ARG A 164 3.09 10.40 6.82
CA ARG A 164 3.04 11.41 7.88
C ARG A 164 2.76 10.75 9.21
N ALA A 165 3.52 11.10 10.24
CA ALA A 165 3.28 10.67 11.61
C ALA A 165 2.99 11.88 12.49
N GLU A 166 2.02 11.76 13.40
CA GLU A 166 1.51 12.86 14.21
C GLU A 166 1.36 12.45 15.68
N ILE A 167 1.36 13.46 16.54
CA ILE A 167 0.87 13.37 17.92
C ILE A 167 -0.63 13.64 17.92
N CYS A 168 -1.39 12.99 18.82
CA CYS A 168 -2.84 13.25 18.96
C CYS A 168 -3.15 14.34 20.00
N ASP A 169 -2.31 14.45 21.02
CA ASP A 169 -2.52 15.37 22.13
C ASP A 169 -1.23 16.14 22.43
N GLN A 170 -1.28 17.45 22.24
CA GLN A 170 -0.12 18.33 22.48
C GLN A 170 0.17 18.49 23.97
N GLU A 171 -0.80 18.28 24.85
CA GLU A 171 -0.64 18.43 26.30
C GLU A 171 0.15 17.26 26.92
N LYS A 172 0.05 16.07 26.35
CA LYS A 172 0.72 14.86 26.87
C LYS A 172 2.21 14.76 26.60
N LYS A 173 2.84 15.77 25.96
CA LYS A 173 4.27 15.77 25.58
C LYS A 173 4.75 14.54 24.80
N GLU A 174 3.83 13.75 24.24
CA GLU A 174 4.18 12.65 23.34
C GLU A 174 4.80 13.20 22.08
N ARG A 175 5.83 12.52 21.58
CA ARG A 175 6.53 12.93 20.34
C ARG A 175 6.54 11.80 19.34
N VAL A 176 6.51 12.14 18.05
CA VAL A 176 6.82 11.18 16.99
C VAL A 176 8.26 10.71 17.17
N LYS A 177 8.46 9.39 17.12
CA LYS A 177 9.78 8.75 17.22
C LYS A 177 10.09 8.02 15.92
N ALA A 178 11.26 8.27 15.33
CA ALA A 178 11.79 7.50 14.22
C ALA A 178 13.12 6.85 14.63
N VAL A 179 13.32 5.59 14.23
CA VAL A 179 14.60 4.89 14.30
C VAL A 179 14.98 4.54 12.87
N ILE A 180 16.10 5.03 12.40
CA ILE A 180 16.56 4.87 11.02
C ILE A 180 17.99 4.34 11.05
N TYR A 181 18.21 3.20 10.39
CA TYR A 181 19.54 2.64 10.19
C TYR A 181 20.05 3.07 8.83
N PRO A 182 21.18 3.84 8.76
CA PRO A 182 21.81 4.18 7.49
C PRO A 182 22.21 2.90 6.75
N GLN A 183 21.92 2.81 5.45
CA GLN A 183 22.47 1.74 4.63
C GLN A 183 23.96 2.05 4.39
N GLU A 184 24.85 1.16 4.82
CA GLU A 184 26.26 1.22 4.41
C GLU A 184 26.29 0.93 2.89
N LYS A 185 26.75 1.92 2.11
CA LYS A 185 27.11 1.66 0.71
C LYS A 185 28.23 0.63 0.74
N MET A 186 27.97 -0.59 0.24
CA MET A 186 29.03 -1.51 -0.11
C MET A 186 29.90 -0.79 -1.14
N MET A 187 31.08 -0.31 -0.69
CA MET A 187 32.13 0.08 -1.61
C MET A 187 32.54 -1.19 -2.37
N GLU A 188 32.15 -1.28 -3.62
CA GLU A 188 32.67 -2.26 -4.55
C GLU A 188 34.19 -2.08 -4.54
N LYS A 189 34.91 -3.01 -3.88
CA LYS A 189 36.35 -3.11 -4.00
C LYS A 189 36.63 -3.56 -5.44
N ASN A 190 36.89 -2.60 -6.33
CA ASN A 190 37.56 -2.86 -7.58
C ASN A 190 38.88 -3.55 -7.22
N LYS A 191 38.94 -4.86 -7.40
CA LYS A 191 40.21 -5.60 -7.51
C LYS A 191 40.74 -5.34 -8.89
N GLN A 192 41.86 -4.60 -8.93
CA GLN A 192 42.79 -4.59 -10.03
C GLN A 192 43.35 -6.01 -10.29
#